data_324df3da36c94b3ce16063b3e78d0135
#
_entry.id   324df3da36c94b3ce16063b3e78d0135
#
_cell.length_a   1.000
_cell.length_b   1.000
_cell.length_c   1.000
_cell.angle_alpha   90.00
_cell.angle_beta   90.00
_cell.angle_gamma   90.00
#
_symmetry.space_group_name_H-M   'P 1'
#
loop_
_entity.id
_entity.type
_entity.pdbx_description
1 polymer ?
#
loop_
_entity_poly.entity_id
_entity_poly.type
_entity_poly.pdbx_seq_one_letter_code
_entity_poly.pdbx_strand_id
1 'polypeptide(L)'
;MRELKGKYFCIVDIELTEEKEIIQFAAKKIDFNFRVINSINYYIKPIQSDITSFVTDLTGITNEILRDKPSFREVSKVLYEYIKDGILVCHGLQSDYLILKKHFQDIGIEYSPSMSLDTVELARLFLPTQSSYRLSDLAASLNIYSSDNYHNAVIDVKATAKLLETIALKIPLIQKENYNNIYKLLKKIDSNIALFFEYYRNNTLTSDIINNNANYIVYDRIKFKKLELVNKEKETKCKILFSSIDVDDYISKFNIDDYTVLKKKSDYISLDIFSLLSKKKDLNLYKLLVKLYIWILETTNGDLSELNLLYLERLYLEECREALELSSNSYYFDEKKQLAKGASNVIVNYDNLEYILNNDEFSNYTLIFENKKILGNELDSNNIKEYRYKSVITELNIAISQNPSDKKLKVIKENLDSLIKFLHEMYISESLVLYNESLEYILQDIAVLQDSLKNIKRYLPITREFCKQLTNALLNKKNSYTFDILYQESTLVLLVIDDKKVKTLINTINRHDYQYLDMPNKVSLIYIKDEKELMSSKFSGSVLYIFESTKYKNLYFSKRERKTYVKYINFSLKDSFAQLYTDVIKNNKVICRCYATRDILNYKYYLKNLFDTIVILKDLEY
;
A
#
# COMPACT_ATOMS: atom_id res chain seq x y z
N MET A 1 -15.91 -18.23 -29.50
CA MET A 1 -15.28 -19.49 -29.99
C MET A 1 -15.03 -19.52 -31.51
N ARG A 2 -15.90 -18.98 -32.38
CA ARG A 2 -15.61 -18.89 -33.83
C ARG A 2 -14.37 -18.02 -34.14
N GLU A 3 -14.10 -17.02 -33.34
CA GLU A 3 -12.98 -16.08 -33.50
C GLU A 3 -11.59 -16.68 -33.24
N LEU A 4 -11.50 -17.79 -32.49
CA LEU A 4 -10.23 -18.45 -32.16
C LEU A 4 -9.94 -19.68 -33.05
N LYS A 5 -10.89 -20.09 -33.92
CA LYS A 5 -10.72 -21.28 -34.77
C LYS A 5 -9.60 -21.06 -35.79
N GLY A 6 -8.60 -21.94 -35.75
CA GLY A 6 -7.45 -21.89 -36.64
C GLY A 6 -6.35 -20.88 -36.25
N LYS A 7 -6.50 -20.21 -35.09
CA LYS A 7 -5.46 -19.32 -34.55
C LYS A 7 -4.47 -20.08 -33.66
N TYR A 8 -3.36 -19.41 -33.38
CA TYR A 8 -2.28 -19.88 -32.52
C TYR A 8 -1.77 -18.68 -31.71
N PHE A 9 -1.12 -18.91 -30.59
CA PHE A 9 -0.38 -17.86 -29.91
C PHE A 9 0.95 -17.63 -30.60
N CYS A 10 1.28 -16.38 -30.85
CA CYS A 10 2.58 -15.94 -31.32
C CYS A 10 3.24 -15.14 -30.19
N ILE A 11 4.08 -15.82 -29.43
CA ILE A 11 4.79 -15.23 -28.31
C ILE A 11 6.02 -14.54 -28.88
N VAL A 12 6.18 -13.25 -28.58
CA VAL A 12 7.23 -12.39 -29.13
C VAL A 12 7.94 -11.68 -28.00
N ASP A 13 9.25 -11.59 -28.15
CA ASP A 13 10.12 -10.76 -27.32
C ASP A 13 11.21 -10.12 -28.17
N ILE A 14 11.65 -8.91 -27.83
CA ILE A 14 12.63 -8.13 -28.58
C ILE A 14 13.67 -7.50 -27.66
N GLU A 15 14.95 -7.55 -28.10
CA GLU A 15 16.01 -6.78 -27.45
C GLU A 15 16.33 -5.53 -28.26
N LEU A 16 16.73 -4.46 -27.58
CA LEU A 16 16.82 -3.12 -28.13
C LEU A 16 18.17 -2.46 -27.84
N THR A 17 18.56 -1.52 -28.69
CA THR A 17 19.54 -0.50 -28.33
C THR A 17 18.90 0.56 -27.40
N GLU A 18 19.71 1.46 -26.85
CA GLU A 18 19.22 2.60 -26.04
C GLU A 18 18.31 3.52 -26.91
N GLU A 19 18.59 3.64 -28.20
CA GLU A 19 17.79 4.41 -29.18
C GLU A 19 16.56 3.65 -29.68
N LYS A 20 16.29 2.46 -29.12
CA LYS A 20 15.15 1.61 -29.45
C LYS A 20 15.18 0.99 -30.85
N GLU A 21 16.36 0.75 -31.41
CA GLU A 21 16.50 -0.13 -32.57
C GLU A 21 16.46 -1.58 -32.14
N ILE A 22 15.75 -2.43 -32.89
CA ILE A 22 15.64 -3.86 -32.60
C ILE A 22 16.95 -4.57 -32.99
N ILE A 23 17.59 -5.22 -32.01
CA ILE A 23 18.85 -6.00 -32.20
C ILE A 23 18.67 -7.51 -32.08
N GLN A 24 17.59 -7.95 -31.44
CA GLN A 24 17.15 -9.34 -31.47
C GLN A 24 15.63 -9.40 -31.54
N PHE A 25 15.12 -10.32 -32.34
CA PHE A 25 13.71 -10.63 -32.42
C PHE A 25 13.54 -12.13 -32.26
N ALA A 26 12.92 -12.58 -31.20
CA ALA A 26 12.56 -13.97 -30.99
C ALA A 26 11.04 -14.13 -31.00
N ALA A 27 10.57 -15.19 -31.66
CA ALA A 27 9.14 -15.51 -31.62
C ALA A 27 8.91 -17.01 -31.63
N LYS A 28 7.84 -17.43 -30.96
CA LYS A 28 7.40 -18.82 -30.89
C LYS A 28 5.92 -18.93 -31.16
N LYS A 29 5.55 -19.77 -32.13
CA LYS A 29 4.15 -20.17 -32.36
C LYS A 29 3.84 -21.40 -31.52
N ILE A 30 2.76 -21.32 -30.76
CA ILE A 30 2.24 -22.46 -29.99
C ILE A 30 0.72 -22.59 -30.23
N ASP A 31 0.24 -23.82 -30.22
CA ASP A 31 -1.19 -24.09 -30.30
C ASP A 31 -1.87 -23.83 -28.92
N PHE A 32 -3.18 -23.95 -28.87
CA PHE A 32 -3.95 -23.78 -27.63
C PHE A 32 -3.73 -24.90 -26.60
N ASN A 33 -3.01 -25.96 -26.94
CA ASN A 33 -2.54 -26.99 -26.01
C ASN A 33 -1.08 -26.76 -25.59
N PHE A 34 -0.53 -25.60 -25.89
CA PHE A 34 0.85 -25.18 -25.60
C PHE A 34 1.93 -26.03 -26.32
N ARG A 35 1.57 -26.76 -27.40
CA ARG A 35 2.54 -27.47 -28.25
C ARG A 35 3.19 -26.50 -29.20
N VAL A 36 4.51 -26.59 -29.29
CA VAL A 36 5.30 -25.73 -30.20
C VAL A 36 5.01 -26.10 -31.65
N ILE A 37 4.56 -25.15 -32.43
CA ILE A 37 4.36 -25.29 -33.88
C ILE A 37 5.66 -24.92 -34.61
N ASN A 38 6.24 -23.77 -34.29
CA ASN A 38 7.44 -23.25 -34.89
C ASN A 38 8.10 -22.21 -34.00
N SER A 39 9.38 -21.90 -34.23
CA SER A 39 10.08 -20.80 -33.55
C SER A 39 11.10 -20.15 -34.47
N ILE A 40 11.28 -18.84 -34.31
CA ILE A 40 12.31 -18.07 -35.04
C ILE A 40 13.10 -17.23 -34.04
N ASN A 41 14.36 -16.97 -34.42
CA ASN A 41 15.25 -16.06 -33.71
C ASN A 41 16.14 -15.35 -34.74
N TYR A 42 16.07 -14.03 -34.78
CA TYR A 42 16.86 -13.17 -35.64
C TYR A 42 17.66 -12.19 -34.82
N TYR A 43 18.99 -12.21 -35.02
CA TYR A 43 19.83 -11.09 -34.65
C TYR A 43 19.77 -10.06 -35.78
N ILE A 44 19.64 -8.79 -35.42
CA ILE A 44 19.35 -7.69 -36.34
C ILE A 44 20.41 -6.61 -36.16
N LYS A 45 21.06 -6.22 -37.24
CA LYS A 45 22.03 -5.14 -37.20
C LYS A 45 21.33 -3.78 -37.09
N PRO A 46 21.61 -2.98 -36.04
CA PRO A 46 21.12 -1.61 -35.96
C PRO A 46 21.78 -0.73 -37.02
N ILE A 47 21.08 0.33 -37.45
CA ILE A 47 21.55 1.20 -38.54
C ILE A 47 22.13 2.51 -37.98
N GLN A 48 21.56 3.02 -36.89
CA GLN A 48 21.84 4.36 -36.38
C GLN A 48 22.74 4.36 -35.12
N SER A 49 22.82 3.23 -34.43
CA SER A 49 23.48 3.16 -33.12
C SER A 49 24.41 1.93 -33.02
N ASP A 50 25.54 2.10 -32.34
CA ASP A 50 26.38 1.00 -31.88
C ASP A 50 25.84 0.42 -30.58
N ILE A 51 26.18 -0.86 -30.31
CA ILE A 51 25.84 -1.51 -29.05
C ILE A 51 26.72 -0.96 -27.92
N THR A 52 26.12 -0.37 -26.91
CA THR A 52 26.83 0.12 -25.73
C THR A 52 27.22 -1.03 -24.80
N SER A 53 28.17 -0.78 -23.90
CA SER A 53 28.54 -1.77 -22.88
C SER A 53 27.34 -2.13 -22.00
N PHE A 54 26.49 -1.15 -21.68
CA PHE A 54 25.25 -1.38 -20.91
C PHE A 54 24.33 -2.40 -21.60
N VAL A 55 24.06 -2.25 -22.89
CA VAL A 55 23.22 -3.18 -23.66
C VAL A 55 23.89 -4.56 -23.74
N THR A 56 25.23 -4.61 -23.94
CA THR A 56 25.98 -5.87 -23.96
C THR A 56 25.91 -6.58 -22.59
N ASP A 57 26.10 -5.87 -21.50
CA ASP A 57 26.02 -6.44 -20.15
C ASP A 57 24.62 -6.98 -19.84
N LEU A 58 23.59 -6.31 -20.35
CA LEU A 58 22.19 -6.69 -20.13
C LEU A 58 21.78 -7.89 -20.99
N THR A 59 22.09 -7.87 -22.30
CA THR A 59 21.54 -8.83 -23.28
C THR A 59 22.54 -9.91 -23.71
N GLY A 60 23.82 -9.69 -23.43
CA GLY A 60 24.92 -10.52 -23.99
C GLY A 60 25.20 -10.29 -25.47
N ILE A 61 24.53 -9.33 -26.13
CA ILE A 61 24.67 -9.04 -27.55
C ILE A 61 25.79 -8.02 -27.75
N THR A 62 26.75 -8.31 -28.62
CA THR A 62 27.89 -7.44 -28.93
C THR A 62 27.86 -6.96 -30.37
N ASN A 63 28.63 -5.92 -30.69
CA ASN A 63 28.79 -5.42 -32.04
C ASN A 63 29.38 -6.51 -32.99
N GLU A 64 30.22 -7.43 -32.47
CA GLU A 64 30.76 -8.53 -33.26
C GLU A 64 29.65 -9.52 -33.68
N ILE A 65 28.72 -9.83 -32.76
CA ILE A 65 27.59 -10.72 -33.06
C ILE A 65 26.71 -10.13 -34.16
N LEU A 66 26.54 -8.80 -34.18
CA LEU A 66 25.63 -8.12 -35.11
C LEU A 66 26.30 -7.70 -36.43
N ARG A 67 27.62 -7.74 -36.55
CA ARG A 67 28.39 -7.21 -37.69
C ARG A 67 27.86 -7.67 -39.06
N ASP A 68 27.63 -8.97 -39.18
CA ASP A 68 27.21 -9.61 -40.43
C ASP A 68 25.72 -10.01 -40.42
N LYS A 69 24.93 -9.42 -39.54
CA LYS A 69 23.51 -9.72 -39.48
C LYS A 69 22.70 -8.78 -40.38
N PRO A 70 21.55 -9.25 -40.88
CA PRO A 70 20.67 -8.41 -41.69
C PRO A 70 20.10 -7.23 -40.87
N SER A 71 19.81 -6.14 -41.56
CA SER A 71 19.04 -5.02 -40.99
C SER A 71 17.58 -5.41 -40.78
N PHE A 72 16.83 -4.62 -39.98
CA PHE A 72 15.40 -4.84 -39.78
C PHE A 72 14.61 -4.83 -41.10
N ARG A 73 14.96 -3.93 -42.02
CA ARG A 73 14.33 -3.85 -43.37
C ARG A 73 14.43 -5.14 -44.16
N GLU A 74 15.58 -5.82 -44.11
CA GLU A 74 15.81 -7.06 -44.85
C GLU A 74 15.01 -8.25 -44.30
N VAL A 75 14.81 -8.32 -42.99
CA VAL A 75 14.05 -9.41 -42.34
C VAL A 75 12.58 -9.10 -42.11
N SER A 76 12.19 -7.85 -42.23
CA SER A 76 10.86 -7.34 -41.86
C SER A 76 9.71 -8.12 -42.49
N LYS A 77 9.80 -8.47 -43.77
CA LYS A 77 8.74 -9.23 -44.44
C LYS A 77 8.56 -10.62 -43.84
N VAL A 78 9.67 -11.30 -43.50
CA VAL A 78 9.64 -12.63 -42.88
C VAL A 78 9.06 -12.53 -41.48
N LEU A 79 9.47 -11.52 -40.68
CA LEU A 79 8.95 -11.28 -39.33
C LEU A 79 7.45 -10.97 -39.37
N TYR A 80 7.01 -10.09 -40.28
CA TYR A 80 5.61 -9.76 -40.45
C TYR A 80 4.75 -10.96 -40.81
N GLU A 81 5.15 -11.74 -41.84
CA GLU A 81 4.45 -12.96 -42.25
C GLU A 81 4.41 -14.01 -41.12
N TYR A 82 5.40 -13.98 -40.23
CA TYR A 82 5.40 -14.87 -39.09
C TYR A 82 4.36 -14.47 -38.03
N ILE A 83 4.16 -13.17 -37.74
CA ILE A 83 3.34 -12.73 -36.62
C ILE A 83 1.92 -12.30 -37.00
N LYS A 84 1.64 -11.95 -38.26
CA LYS A 84 0.42 -11.24 -38.70
C LYS A 84 -0.91 -11.95 -38.37
N ASP A 85 -0.94 -13.28 -38.39
CA ASP A 85 -2.17 -14.08 -38.24
C ASP A 85 -2.36 -14.67 -36.83
N GLY A 86 -1.31 -14.58 -36.01
CA GLY A 86 -1.32 -15.08 -34.62
C GLY A 86 -1.99 -14.15 -33.63
N ILE A 87 -2.28 -14.69 -32.46
CA ILE A 87 -2.56 -13.90 -31.28
C ILE A 87 -1.23 -13.42 -30.72
N LEU A 88 -0.98 -12.13 -30.77
CA LEU A 88 0.28 -11.58 -30.26
C LEU A 88 0.32 -11.68 -28.73
N VAL A 89 1.39 -12.27 -28.20
CA VAL A 89 1.61 -12.40 -26.75
C VAL A 89 3.01 -11.88 -26.40
N CYS A 90 3.07 -10.92 -25.47
CA CYS A 90 4.32 -10.39 -24.95
C CYS A 90 4.26 -10.32 -23.43
N HIS A 91 5.42 -10.20 -22.78
CA HIS A 91 5.51 -9.86 -21.36
C HIS A 91 5.79 -8.36 -21.23
N GLY A 92 4.72 -7.54 -21.10
CA GLY A 92 4.78 -6.09 -21.24
C GLY A 92 4.43 -5.62 -22.66
N LEU A 93 3.34 -6.13 -23.17
CA LEU A 93 2.87 -5.98 -24.55
C LEU A 93 2.97 -4.56 -25.12
N GLN A 94 2.64 -3.54 -24.31
CA GLN A 94 2.55 -2.16 -24.82
C GLN A 94 3.90 -1.66 -25.35
N SER A 95 5.01 -1.97 -24.67
CA SER A 95 6.35 -1.56 -25.09
C SER A 95 6.75 -2.22 -26.41
N ASP A 96 6.68 -3.53 -26.46
CA ASP A 96 7.13 -4.32 -27.62
C ASP A 96 6.27 -4.06 -28.85
N TYR A 97 4.95 -4.02 -28.65
CA TYR A 97 4.03 -3.73 -29.74
C TYR A 97 4.25 -2.35 -30.35
N LEU A 98 4.45 -1.31 -29.54
CA LEU A 98 4.66 0.05 -30.05
C LEU A 98 5.97 0.14 -30.86
N ILE A 99 7.02 -0.52 -30.41
CA ILE A 99 8.31 -0.55 -31.10
C ILE A 99 8.20 -1.33 -32.40
N LEU A 100 7.63 -2.54 -32.37
CA LEU A 100 7.38 -3.33 -33.58
C LEU A 100 6.53 -2.57 -34.60
N LYS A 101 5.43 -1.97 -34.15
CA LYS A 101 4.54 -1.18 -34.99
C LYS A 101 5.29 -0.05 -35.68
N LYS A 102 6.11 0.70 -34.93
CA LYS A 102 6.92 1.80 -35.49
C LYS A 102 7.90 1.28 -36.54
N HIS A 103 8.67 0.24 -36.25
CA HIS A 103 9.65 -0.30 -37.18
C HIS A 103 9.02 -0.84 -38.47
N PHE A 104 7.85 -1.48 -38.39
CA PHE A 104 7.09 -1.89 -39.57
C PHE A 104 6.54 -0.68 -40.34
N GLN A 105 6.04 0.31 -39.66
CA GLN A 105 5.50 1.51 -40.28
C GLN A 105 6.58 2.32 -41.01
N ASP A 106 7.79 2.41 -40.47
CA ASP A 106 8.94 3.10 -41.10
C ASP A 106 9.38 2.48 -42.43
N ILE A 107 8.96 1.24 -42.70
CA ILE A 107 9.22 0.54 -43.98
C ILE A 107 7.94 0.32 -44.82
N GLY A 108 6.83 0.97 -44.43
CA GLY A 108 5.57 0.94 -45.17
C GLY A 108 4.68 -0.29 -44.91
N ILE A 109 4.93 -1.04 -43.83
CA ILE A 109 4.08 -2.15 -43.41
C ILE A 109 3.18 -1.72 -42.28
N GLU A 110 1.87 -1.81 -42.45
CA GLU A 110 0.91 -1.57 -41.38
C GLU A 110 0.71 -2.86 -40.58
N TYR A 111 1.08 -2.82 -39.29
CA TYR A 111 0.91 -3.95 -38.38
C TYR A 111 -0.09 -3.64 -37.28
N SER A 112 -1.17 -4.42 -37.25
CA SER A 112 -2.20 -4.36 -36.19
C SER A 112 -2.69 -5.78 -35.91
N PRO A 113 -2.29 -6.38 -34.79
CA PRO A 113 -2.73 -7.73 -34.45
C PRO A 113 -4.25 -7.75 -34.19
N SER A 114 -4.93 -8.75 -34.71
CA SER A 114 -6.38 -8.92 -34.50
C SER A 114 -6.75 -9.22 -33.05
N MET A 115 -5.81 -9.77 -32.30
CA MET A 115 -5.92 -10.08 -30.86
C MET A 115 -4.53 -10.07 -30.26
N SER A 116 -4.44 -9.57 -29.03
CA SER A 116 -3.18 -9.55 -28.29
C SER A 116 -3.43 -9.83 -26.80
N LEU A 117 -2.43 -10.35 -26.10
CA LEU A 117 -2.45 -10.64 -24.66
C LEU A 117 -1.15 -10.17 -24.03
N ASP A 118 -1.27 -9.47 -22.91
CA ASP A 118 -0.16 -9.09 -22.06
C ASP A 118 -0.06 -10.07 -20.89
N THR A 119 1.05 -10.82 -20.80
CA THR A 119 1.23 -11.79 -19.70
C THR A 119 1.48 -11.11 -18.36
N VAL A 120 1.92 -9.84 -18.30
CA VAL A 120 1.97 -9.05 -17.05
C VAL A 120 0.57 -8.80 -16.53
N GLU A 121 -0.35 -8.34 -17.39
CA GLU A 121 -1.75 -8.13 -17.01
C GLU A 121 -2.44 -9.43 -16.61
N LEU A 122 -2.21 -10.51 -17.36
CA LEU A 122 -2.73 -11.83 -17.02
C LEU A 122 -2.20 -12.30 -15.66
N ALA A 123 -0.89 -12.17 -15.42
CA ALA A 123 -0.30 -12.56 -14.14
C ALA A 123 -0.85 -11.72 -12.97
N ARG A 124 -0.99 -10.40 -13.16
CA ARG A 124 -1.60 -9.53 -12.14
C ARG A 124 -3.02 -9.93 -11.77
N LEU A 125 -3.81 -10.37 -12.73
CA LEU A 125 -5.20 -10.78 -12.52
C LEU A 125 -5.32 -12.18 -11.92
N PHE A 126 -4.55 -13.16 -12.43
CA PHE A 126 -4.70 -14.57 -12.09
C PHE A 126 -3.69 -15.10 -11.07
N LEU A 127 -2.65 -14.32 -10.77
CA LEU A 127 -1.61 -14.64 -9.78
C LEU A 127 -1.43 -13.43 -8.82
N PRO A 128 -2.48 -12.99 -8.12
CA PRO A 128 -2.48 -11.71 -7.41
C PRO A 128 -1.59 -11.66 -6.17
N THR A 129 -1.03 -12.79 -5.75
CA THR A 129 -0.16 -12.91 -4.56
C THR A 129 1.33 -12.87 -4.87
N GLN A 130 1.72 -12.76 -6.16
CA GLN A 130 3.13 -12.70 -6.52
C GLN A 130 3.77 -11.40 -6.04
N SER A 131 4.94 -11.48 -5.41
CA SER A 131 5.67 -10.31 -4.89
C SER A 131 6.17 -9.38 -6.01
N SER A 132 6.49 -9.95 -7.17
CA SER A 132 6.94 -9.24 -8.37
C SER A 132 6.28 -9.82 -9.61
N TYR A 133 6.11 -8.98 -10.64
CA TYR A 133 5.59 -9.37 -11.95
C TYR A 133 6.65 -9.25 -13.06
N ARG A 134 7.93 -9.18 -12.70
CA ARG A 134 9.03 -9.36 -13.66
C ARG A 134 9.06 -10.81 -14.12
N LEU A 135 9.40 -11.05 -15.39
CA LEU A 135 9.36 -12.40 -15.95
C LEU A 135 10.28 -13.38 -15.21
N SER A 136 11.50 -12.94 -14.88
CA SER A 136 12.46 -13.74 -14.11
C SER A 136 11.94 -14.13 -12.74
N ASP A 137 11.34 -13.17 -12.02
CA ASP A 137 10.83 -13.39 -10.67
C ASP A 137 9.61 -14.33 -10.67
N LEU A 138 8.70 -14.14 -11.64
CA LEU A 138 7.57 -15.04 -11.86
C LEU A 138 8.02 -16.45 -12.21
N ALA A 139 8.98 -16.56 -13.11
CA ALA A 139 9.50 -17.86 -13.52
C ALA A 139 10.16 -18.62 -12.37
N ALA A 140 10.91 -17.92 -11.52
CA ALA A 140 11.53 -18.47 -10.33
C ALA A 140 10.49 -18.87 -9.27
N SER A 141 9.57 -17.95 -8.92
CA SER A 141 8.57 -18.19 -7.87
C SER A 141 7.59 -19.31 -8.22
N LEU A 142 7.26 -19.47 -9.49
CA LEU A 142 6.37 -20.51 -9.99
C LEU A 142 7.08 -21.82 -10.38
N ASN A 143 8.41 -21.87 -10.29
CA ASN A 143 9.24 -23.01 -10.72
C ASN A 143 8.94 -23.48 -12.17
N ILE A 144 8.59 -22.54 -13.06
CA ILE A 144 8.17 -22.87 -14.43
C ILE A 144 9.32 -22.84 -15.43
N TYR A 145 10.36 -22.09 -15.13
CA TYR A 145 11.55 -21.97 -15.96
C TYR A 145 12.72 -21.42 -15.13
N SER A 146 13.89 -22.00 -15.26
CA SER A 146 15.12 -21.51 -14.64
C SER A 146 16.14 -21.16 -15.73
N SER A 147 16.71 -19.97 -15.66
CA SER A 147 17.82 -19.54 -16.50
C SER A 147 18.58 -18.43 -15.81
N ASP A 148 19.90 -18.46 -15.91
CA ASP A 148 20.74 -17.37 -15.40
C ASP A 148 20.91 -16.23 -16.42
N ASN A 149 20.36 -16.40 -17.65
CA ASN A 149 20.54 -15.50 -18.77
C ASN A 149 19.19 -14.87 -19.23
N TYR A 150 18.41 -14.30 -18.33
CA TYR A 150 17.31 -13.42 -18.70
C TYR A 150 17.85 -12.18 -19.44
N HIS A 151 17.00 -11.49 -20.17
CA HIS A 151 17.34 -10.48 -21.17
C HIS A 151 18.02 -11.10 -22.42
N ASN A 152 17.56 -12.29 -22.79
CA ASN A 152 17.77 -12.89 -24.09
C ASN A 152 16.41 -13.25 -24.64
N ALA A 153 16.01 -12.65 -25.76
CA ALA A 153 14.67 -12.79 -26.31
C ALA A 153 14.21 -14.25 -26.51
N VAL A 154 15.10 -15.18 -26.78
CA VAL A 154 14.76 -16.62 -26.92
C VAL A 154 14.38 -17.24 -25.58
N ILE A 155 15.08 -16.85 -24.52
CA ILE A 155 14.82 -17.32 -23.15
C ILE A 155 13.51 -16.74 -22.67
N ASP A 156 13.32 -15.44 -22.87
CA ASP A 156 12.14 -14.71 -22.41
C ASP A 156 10.86 -15.16 -23.13
N VAL A 157 10.93 -15.48 -24.42
CA VAL A 157 9.82 -16.14 -25.15
C VAL A 157 9.48 -17.52 -24.56
N LYS A 158 10.47 -18.32 -24.14
CA LYS A 158 10.21 -19.62 -23.48
C LYS A 158 9.56 -19.46 -22.13
N ALA A 159 10.06 -18.54 -21.31
CA ALA A 159 9.51 -18.24 -19.99
C ALA A 159 8.08 -17.68 -20.09
N THR A 160 7.85 -16.74 -21.03
CA THR A 160 6.52 -16.17 -21.31
C THR A 160 5.53 -17.25 -21.77
N ALA A 161 5.97 -18.22 -22.61
CA ALA A 161 5.12 -19.34 -23.01
C ALA A 161 4.69 -20.20 -21.80
N LYS A 162 5.64 -20.50 -20.92
CA LYS A 162 5.37 -21.28 -19.71
C LYS A 162 4.50 -20.53 -18.71
N LEU A 163 4.69 -19.22 -18.57
CA LEU A 163 3.82 -18.38 -17.74
C LEU A 163 2.37 -18.37 -18.27
N LEU A 164 2.20 -18.22 -19.59
CA LEU A 164 0.88 -18.27 -20.23
C LEU A 164 0.19 -19.62 -20.01
N GLU A 165 0.94 -20.72 -20.16
CA GLU A 165 0.47 -22.09 -19.88
C GLU A 165 0.02 -22.24 -18.44
N THR A 166 0.84 -21.79 -17.48
CA THR A 166 0.54 -21.84 -16.04
C THR A 166 -0.75 -21.10 -15.71
N ILE A 167 -0.95 -19.92 -16.28
CA ILE A 167 -2.19 -19.13 -16.09
C ILE A 167 -3.38 -19.86 -16.72
N ALA A 168 -3.22 -20.42 -17.93
CA ALA A 168 -4.29 -21.15 -18.61
C ALA A 168 -4.73 -22.39 -17.84
N LEU A 169 -3.79 -23.15 -17.25
CA LEU A 169 -4.07 -24.32 -16.41
C LEU A 169 -4.82 -23.96 -15.12
N LYS A 170 -4.69 -22.74 -14.63
CA LYS A 170 -5.38 -22.27 -13.43
C LYS A 170 -6.87 -21.97 -13.66
N ILE A 171 -7.24 -21.56 -14.87
CA ILE A 171 -8.62 -21.14 -15.19
C ILE A 171 -9.65 -22.25 -14.96
N PRO A 172 -9.45 -23.53 -15.39
CA PRO A 172 -10.40 -24.60 -15.14
C PRO A 172 -10.63 -24.92 -13.67
N LEU A 173 -9.70 -24.54 -12.77
CA LEU A 173 -9.80 -24.75 -11.33
C LEU A 173 -10.80 -23.79 -10.67
N ILE A 174 -11.14 -22.70 -11.36
CA ILE A 174 -12.08 -21.69 -10.86
C ILE A 174 -13.48 -22.29 -10.81
N GLN A 175 -14.08 -22.22 -9.64
CA GLN A 175 -15.40 -22.79 -9.38
C GLN A 175 -16.51 -22.05 -10.14
N LYS A 176 -17.56 -22.78 -10.50
CA LYS A 176 -18.66 -22.29 -11.34
C LYS A 176 -19.34 -21.03 -10.73
N GLU A 177 -19.42 -20.95 -9.43
CA GLU A 177 -20.03 -19.85 -8.70
C GLU A 177 -19.30 -18.52 -8.97
N ASN A 178 -17.97 -18.56 -9.04
CA ASN A 178 -17.14 -17.38 -9.26
C ASN A 178 -16.93 -17.08 -10.75
N TYR A 179 -17.02 -18.09 -11.62
CA TYR A 179 -16.76 -17.97 -13.06
C TYR A 179 -17.55 -16.82 -13.72
N ASN A 180 -18.87 -16.79 -13.53
CA ASN A 180 -19.73 -15.80 -14.18
C ASN A 180 -19.43 -14.37 -13.73
N ASN A 181 -19.04 -14.20 -12.47
CA ASN A 181 -18.66 -12.89 -11.93
C ASN A 181 -17.34 -12.42 -12.55
N ILE A 182 -16.35 -13.29 -12.58
CA ILE A 182 -15.02 -13.01 -13.19
C ILE A 182 -15.19 -12.70 -14.69
N TYR A 183 -15.90 -13.52 -15.43
CA TYR A 183 -16.10 -13.32 -16.87
C TYR A 183 -16.78 -12.00 -17.22
N LYS A 184 -17.83 -11.62 -16.45
CA LYS A 184 -18.48 -10.31 -16.62
C LYS A 184 -17.54 -9.14 -16.36
N LEU A 185 -16.64 -9.27 -15.40
CA LEU A 185 -15.64 -8.24 -15.08
C LEU A 185 -14.57 -8.19 -16.16
N LEU A 186 -14.05 -9.33 -16.59
CA LEU A 186 -13.03 -9.41 -17.65
C LEU A 186 -13.51 -8.77 -18.95
N LYS A 187 -14.79 -8.96 -19.33
CA LYS A 187 -15.38 -8.26 -20.49
C LYS A 187 -15.35 -6.74 -20.38
N LYS A 188 -15.35 -6.19 -19.18
CA LYS A 188 -15.25 -4.75 -18.96
C LYS A 188 -13.81 -4.26 -18.89
N ILE A 189 -12.86 -5.16 -18.60
CA ILE A 189 -11.43 -4.87 -18.53
C ILE A 189 -10.82 -4.95 -19.92
N ASP A 190 -10.90 -6.13 -20.54
CA ASP A 190 -10.34 -6.44 -21.84
C ASP A 190 -11.06 -7.64 -22.47
N SER A 191 -11.56 -7.46 -23.71
CA SER A 191 -12.26 -8.49 -24.45
C SER A 191 -11.38 -9.69 -24.81
N ASN A 192 -10.08 -9.46 -25.05
CA ASN A 192 -9.12 -10.51 -25.41
C ASN A 192 -8.83 -11.41 -24.21
N ILE A 193 -8.66 -10.81 -23.03
CA ILE A 193 -8.51 -11.55 -21.78
C ILE A 193 -9.79 -12.34 -21.48
N ALA A 194 -10.97 -11.76 -21.71
CA ALA A 194 -12.22 -12.46 -21.52
C ALA A 194 -12.40 -13.67 -22.46
N LEU A 195 -11.99 -13.55 -23.74
CA LEU A 195 -11.98 -14.66 -24.71
C LEU A 195 -10.99 -15.76 -24.33
N PHE A 196 -9.80 -15.38 -23.86
CA PHE A 196 -8.80 -16.33 -23.35
C PHE A 196 -9.34 -17.11 -22.15
N PHE A 197 -9.94 -16.43 -21.20
CA PHE A 197 -10.57 -17.02 -20.01
C PHE A 197 -11.71 -17.98 -20.40
N GLU A 198 -12.62 -17.55 -21.28
CA GLU A 198 -13.75 -18.36 -21.73
C GLU A 198 -13.28 -19.63 -22.47
N TYR A 199 -12.21 -19.51 -23.29
CA TYR A 199 -11.66 -20.64 -24.01
C TYR A 199 -11.18 -21.73 -23.07
N TYR A 200 -10.28 -21.40 -22.12
CA TYR A 200 -9.72 -22.39 -21.19
C TYR A 200 -10.71 -22.89 -20.15
N ARG A 201 -11.74 -22.15 -19.86
CA ARG A 201 -12.83 -22.63 -19.01
C ARG A 201 -13.63 -23.74 -19.67
N ASN A 202 -13.88 -23.64 -20.95
CA ASN A 202 -14.71 -24.58 -21.72
C ASN A 202 -13.91 -25.74 -22.34
N ASN A 203 -12.61 -25.61 -22.47
CA ASN A 203 -11.71 -26.60 -23.07
C ASN A 203 -10.64 -26.96 -22.03
N THR A 204 -10.99 -27.84 -21.10
CA THR A 204 -10.06 -28.33 -20.07
C THR A 204 -8.86 -28.99 -20.75
N LEU A 205 -7.69 -28.43 -20.49
CA LEU A 205 -6.42 -29.12 -20.76
C LEU A 205 -6.42 -30.37 -19.87
N THR A 206 -6.38 -31.56 -20.51
CA THR A 206 -6.34 -32.83 -19.80
C THR A 206 -5.02 -32.94 -19.03
N SER A 207 -5.03 -32.53 -17.80
CA SER A 207 -4.01 -32.90 -16.82
C SER A 207 -4.70 -33.53 -15.63
N ASP A 208 -4.20 -34.67 -15.19
CA ASP A 208 -4.69 -35.49 -14.07
C ASP A 208 -4.58 -34.80 -12.69
N ILE A 209 -4.67 -33.49 -12.68
CA ILE A 209 -4.54 -32.68 -11.48
C ILE A 209 -5.90 -32.15 -11.12
N ILE A 210 -6.75 -32.88 -10.41
CA ILE A 210 -7.70 -32.24 -9.48
C ILE A 210 -8.50 -33.33 -8.75
N ASN A 211 -7.96 -33.79 -7.64
CA ASN A 211 -8.77 -34.25 -6.52
C ASN A 211 -8.30 -33.51 -5.26
N ASN A 212 -8.56 -32.24 -5.17
CA ASN A 212 -8.45 -31.54 -3.90
C ASN A 212 -9.85 -31.51 -3.26
N ASN A 213 -10.10 -32.43 -2.36
CA ASN A 213 -11.21 -32.40 -1.40
C ASN A 213 -11.05 -31.24 -0.40
N ALA A 214 -10.84 -30.02 -0.89
CA ALA A 214 -10.83 -28.87 -0.01
C ALA A 214 -12.27 -28.54 0.39
N ASN A 215 -12.49 -28.37 1.68
CA ASN A 215 -13.77 -27.91 2.20
C ASN A 215 -14.02 -26.47 1.76
N TYR A 216 -15.00 -26.25 0.90
CA TYR A 216 -15.42 -24.93 0.43
C TYR A 216 -16.76 -24.53 1.02
N ILE A 217 -16.92 -23.24 1.26
CA ILE A 217 -18.18 -22.62 1.66
C ILE A 217 -18.67 -21.74 0.51
N VAL A 218 -19.99 -21.78 0.27
CA VAL A 218 -20.65 -20.92 -0.70
C VAL A 218 -21.43 -19.84 0.04
N TYR A 219 -21.13 -18.58 -0.24
CA TYR A 219 -21.80 -17.41 0.30
C TYR A 219 -22.24 -16.49 -0.84
N ASP A 220 -23.52 -16.17 -0.91
CA ASP A 220 -24.11 -15.31 -1.95
C ASP A 220 -23.50 -15.48 -3.36
N ARG A 221 -23.38 -16.73 -3.81
CA ARG A 221 -22.76 -17.15 -5.08
C ARG A 221 -21.25 -16.95 -5.16
N ILE A 222 -20.58 -16.78 -4.03
CA ILE A 222 -19.12 -16.75 -3.92
C ILE A 222 -18.69 -18.01 -3.18
N LYS A 223 -17.77 -18.76 -3.77
CA LYS A 223 -17.17 -19.93 -3.14
C LYS A 223 -15.78 -19.56 -2.60
N PHE A 224 -15.49 -19.97 -1.38
CA PHE A 224 -14.20 -19.74 -0.74
C PHE A 224 -13.77 -20.93 0.11
N LYS A 225 -12.48 -21.03 0.39
CA LYS A 225 -11.89 -22.15 1.13
C LYS A 225 -12.17 -22.02 2.63
N LYS A 226 -12.52 -23.13 3.27
CA LYS A 226 -12.68 -23.21 4.73
C LYS A 226 -11.35 -23.54 5.39
N LEU A 227 -11.03 -22.86 6.50
CA LEU A 227 -9.93 -23.22 7.37
C LEU A 227 -10.29 -24.45 8.23
N GLU A 228 -9.30 -25.29 8.50
CA GLU A 228 -9.43 -26.37 9.47
C GLU A 228 -8.93 -25.86 10.84
N LEU A 229 -9.84 -25.84 11.82
CA LEU A 229 -9.50 -25.42 13.18
C LEU A 229 -8.86 -26.59 13.93
N VAL A 230 -7.68 -26.35 14.47
CA VAL A 230 -7.03 -27.25 15.43
C VAL A 230 -7.22 -26.66 16.82
N ASN A 231 -8.18 -27.19 17.58
CA ASN A 231 -8.37 -26.80 18.98
C ASN A 231 -7.24 -27.38 19.85
N LYS A 232 -6.45 -26.51 20.46
CA LYS A 232 -5.51 -26.86 21.54
C LYS A 232 -5.98 -26.22 22.83
N GLU A 233 -6.33 -27.01 23.82
CA GLU A 233 -6.57 -26.55 25.19
C GLU A 233 -5.23 -26.29 25.89
N LYS A 234 -5.06 -25.13 26.54
CA LYS A 234 -3.85 -24.79 27.32
C LYS A 234 -4.15 -24.13 28.65
N GLU A 235 -3.39 -24.56 29.65
CA GLU A 235 -3.45 -24.09 31.06
C GLU A 235 -2.52 -22.91 31.38
N THR A 236 -1.77 -22.34 30.44
CA THR A 236 -0.80 -21.25 30.69
C THR A 236 -1.40 -19.86 30.51
N LYS A 237 -0.96 -18.90 31.36
CA LYS A 237 -1.29 -17.46 31.15
C LYS A 237 -0.86 -17.03 29.76
N CYS A 238 -1.83 -16.67 28.95
CA CYS A 238 -1.59 -16.22 27.58
C CYS A 238 -1.01 -14.80 27.57
N LYS A 239 -0.16 -14.52 26.61
CA LYS A 239 0.49 -13.23 26.42
C LYS A 239 0.05 -12.64 25.09
N ILE A 240 -0.19 -11.33 25.06
CA ILE A 240 -0.39 -10.57 23.81
C ILE A 240 0.83 -9.70 23.60
N LEU A 241 1.53 -9.97 22.50
CA LEU A 241 2.77 -9.29 22.12
C LEU A 241 2.48 -8.26 21.04
N PHE A 242 2.75 -7.02 21.33
CA PHE A 242 2.56 -5.91 20.39
C PHE A 242 3.85 -5.62 19.63
N SER A 243 3.80 -5.71 18.30
CA SER A 243 4.94 -5.48 17.41
C SER A 243 4.71 -4.34 16.43
N SER A 244 5.75 -3.53 16.19
CA SER A 244 5.81 -2.51 15.14
C SER A 244 6.64 -2.94 13.93
N ILE A 245 7.34 -4.06 14.04
CA ILE A 245 8.20 -4.62 13.00
C ILE A 245 7.51 -5.80 12.33
N ASP A 246 8.11 -6.29 11.27
CA ASP A 246 7.65 -7.53 10.63
C ASP A 246 7.57 -8.68 11.63
N VAL A 247 6.56 -9.54 11.47
CA VAL A 247 6.30 -10.64 12.42
C VAL A 247 7.47 -11.62 12.46
N ASP A 248 8.07 -11.93 11.32
CA ASP A 248 9.16 -12.89 11.23
C ASP A 248 10.43 -12.33 11.91
N ASP A 249 10.73 -11.05 11.69
CA ASP A 249 11.80 -10.34 12.39
C ASP A 249 11.54 -10.28 13.89
N TYR A 250 10.29 -10.06 14.30
CA TYR A 250 9.91 -10.02 15.71
C TYR A 250 10.09 -11.39 16.39
N ILE A 251 9.64 -12.45 15.74
CA ILE A 251 9.78 -13.83 16.25
C ILE A 251 11.25 -14.19 16.39
N SER A 252 12.07 -13.90 15.38
CA SER A 252 13.51 -14.19 15.40
C SER A 252 14.23 -13.42 16.50
N LYS A 253 13.90 -12.13 16.69
CA LYS A 253 14.51 -11.25 17.69
C LYS A 253 14.21 -11.70 19.13
N PHE A 254 12.98 -12.14 19.40
CA PHE A 254 12.52 -12.48 20.75
C PHE A 254 12.38 -13.98 21.00
N ASN A 255 12.75 -14.83 20.04
CA ASN A 255 12.70 -16.29 20.11
C ASN A 255 11.35 -16.81 20.63
N ILE A 256 10.27 -16.43 19.93
CA ILE A 256 8.90 -16.73 20.36
C ILE A 256 8.41 -17.99 19.67
N ASP A 257 8.13 -19.01 20.49
CA ASP A 257 7.53 -20.26 20.06
C ASP A 257 6.01 -20.26 20.32
N ASP A 258 5.27 -21.09 19.57
CA ASP A 258 3.82 -21.30 19.71
C ASP A 258 3.03 -19.98 19.77
N TYR A 259 2.92 -19.34 18.62
CA TYR A 259 2.23 -18.06 18.46
C TYR A 259 1.12 -18.11 17.42
N THR A 260 0.19 -17.17 17.54
CA THR A 260 -0.79 -16.85 16.50
C THR A 260 -0.73 -15.35 16.20
N VAL A 261 -0.71 -14.99 14.93
CA VAL A 261 -0.80 -13.58 14.50
C VAL A 261 -2.27 -13.19 14.35
N LEU A 262 -2.67 -12.13 15.05
CA LEU A 262 -4.00 -11.55 14.94
C LEU A 262 -3.90 -10.09 14.48
N LYS A 263 -4.29 -9.83 13.23
CA LYS A 263 -4.37 -8.49 12.65
C LYS A 263 -5.75 -7.86 12.92
N LYS A 264 -5.97 -6.62 12.48
CA LYS A 264 -7.30 -5.97 12.52
C LYS A 264 -8.31 -6.79 11.73
N LYS A 265 -9.55 -6.71 12.12
CA LYS A 265 -10.65 -7.33 11.39
C LYS A 265 -10.71 -6.85 9.94
N SER A 266 -10.46 -5.57 9.69
CA SER A 266 -10.38 -4.96 8.38
C SER A 266 -9.18 -5.39 7.52
N ASP A 267 -8.20 -6.08 8.09
CA ASP A 267 -7.07 -6.66 7.34
C ASP A 267 -7.40 -8.04 6.76
N TYR A 268 -8.52 -8.63 7.20
CA TYR A 268 -9.03 -9.89 6.64
C TYR A 268 -10.17 -9.63 5.67
N ILE A 269 -10.26 -10.48 4.65
CA ILE A 269 -11.37 -10.40 3.69
C ILE A 269 -12.70 -10.66 4.39
N SER A 270 -13.66 -9.77 4.18
CA SER A 270 -15.07 -10.01 4.43
C SER A 270 -15.80 -10.14 3.10
N LEU A 271 -16.75 -11.07 3.02
CA LEU A 271 -17.53 -11.29 1.79
C LEU A 271 -18.39 -10.08 1.40
N ASP A 272 -18.70 -9.20 2.36
CA ASP A 272 -19.42 -7.96 2.12
C ASP A 272 -18.67 -7.00 1.18
N ILE A 273 -17.33 -7.14 1.06
CA ILE A 273 -16.51 -6.32 0.17
C ILE A 273 -16.97 -6.40 -1.28
N PHE A 274 -17.40 -7.58 -1.73
CA PHE A 274 -17.88 -7.76 -3.11
C PHE A 274 -19.13 -6.94 -3.40
N SER A 275 -20.05 -6.85 -2.43
CA SER A 275 -21.26 -6.03 -2.55
C SER A 275 -20.95 -4.54 -2.47
N LEU A 276 -20.03 -4.14 -1.62
CA LEU A 276 -19.61 -2.75 -1.44
C LEU A 276 -18.93 -2.22 -2.71
N LEU A 277 -17.96 -2.97 -3.23
CA LEU A 277 -17.19 -2.59 -4.40
C LEU A 277 -18.02 -2.68 -5.70
N SER A 278 -18.95 -3.61 -5.83
CA SER A 278 -19.75 -3.81 -7.06
C SER A 278 -20.64 -2.61 -7.44
N LYS A 279 -20.92 -1.72 -6.51
CA LYS A 279 -21.74 -0.50 -6.73
C LYS A 279 -21.04 0.58 -7.57
N LYS A 280 -19.72 0.50 -7.72
CA LYS A 280 -18.90 1.48 -8.44
C LYS A 280 -18.53 0.97 -9.84
N LYS A 281 -18.24 1.88 -10.77
CA LYS A 281 -17.88 1.55 -12.16
C LYS A 281 -16.52 2.18 -12.49
N ASP A 282 -15.47 1.43 -12.28
CA ASP A 282 -14.09 1.85 -12.57
C ASP A 282 -13.23 0.65 -13.00
N LEU A 283 -12.29 0.87 -13.93
CA LEU A 283 -11.46 -0.19 -14.49
C LEU A 283 -10.55 -0.86 -13.44
N ASN A 284 -9.92 -0.06 -12.58
CA ASN A 284 -9.04 -0.60 -11.54
C ASN A 284 -9.83 -1.39 -10.51
N LEU A 285 -11.07 -0.95 -10.24
CA LEU A 285 -11.98 -1.66 -9.37
C LEU A 285 -12.39 -3.02 -9.96
N TYR A 286 -12.65 -3.09 -11.27
CA TYR A 286 -12.93 -4.38 -11.91
C TYR A 286 -11.73 -5.32 -11.83
N LYS A 287 -10.48 -4.80 -12.01
CA LYS A 287 -9.25 -5.57 -11.83
C LYS A 287 -9.12 -6.08 -10.40
N LEU A 288 -9.35 -5.22 -9.40
CA LEU A 288 -9.35 -5.61 -7.98
C LEU A 288 -10.36 -6.72 -7.70
N LEU A 289 -11.60 -6.58 -8.18
CA LEU A 289 -12.62 -7.60 -7.99
C LEU A 289 -12.23 -8.95 -8.60
N VAL A 290 -11.64 -8.97 -9.81
CA VAL A 290 -11.12 -10.21 -10.41
C VAL A 290 -10.06 -10.84 -9.51
N LYS A 291 -9.08 -10.06 -9.04
CA LYS A 291 -8.04 -10.54 -8.12
C LYS A 291 -8.64 -11.14 -6.85
N LEU A 292 -9.62 -10.46 -6.24
CA LEU A 292 -10.31 -10.95 -5.04
C LEU A 292 -11.05 -12.27 -5.30
N TYR A 293 -11.76 -12.39 -6.44
CA TYR A 293 -12.45 -13.65 -6.81
C TYR A 293 -11.49 -14.80 -7.05
N ILE A 294 -10.30 -14.54 -7.59
CA ILE A 294 -9.26 -15.57 -7.80
C ILE A 294 -8.63 -15.95 -6.47
N TRP A 295 -8.15 -14.94 -5.72
CA TRP A 295 -7.40 -15.13 -4.49
C TRP A 295 -8.22 -15.82 -3.38
N ILE A 296 -9.50 -15.49 -3.26
CA ILE A 296 -10.36 -16.08 -2.21
C ILE A 296 -10.52 -17.60 -2.32
N LEU A 297 -10.24 -18.18 -3.49
CA LEU A 297 -10.22 -19.62 -3.71
C LEU A 297 -8.90 -20.28 -3.23
N GLU A 298 -7.87 -19.49 -3.02
CA GLU A 298 -6.50 -19.94 -2.74
C GLU A 298 -6.07 -19.64 -1.32
N THR A 299 -6.48 -18.49 -0.80
CA THR A 299 -6.09 -18.08 0.54
C THR A 299 -6.58 -19.07 1.60
N THR A 300 -5.73 -19.32 2.57
CA THR A 300 -6.05 -20.15 3.74
C THR A 300 -6.32 -19.32 4.99
N ASN A 301 -5.92 -18.05 4.99
CA ASN A 301 -6.02 -17.18 6.16
C ASN A 301 -6.84 -15.91 5.91
N GLY A 302 -7.16 -15.59 4.65
CA GLY A 302 -7.95 -14.44 4.27
C GLY A 302 -7.28 -13.07 4.50
N ASP A 303 -5.96 -13.05 4.71
CA ASP A 303 -5.19 -11.84 4.98
C ASP A 303 -4.98 -11.02 3.70
N LEU A 304 -5.56 -9.82 3.65
CA LEU A 304 -5.48 -8.94 2.49
C LEU A 304 -4.05 -8.50 2.13
N SER A 305 -3.10 -8.63 3.07
CA SER A 305 -1.68 -8.33 2.81
C SER A 305 -1.00 -9.35 1.89
N GLU A 306 -1.60 -10.52 1.66
CA GLU A 306 -1.12 -11.48 0.65
C GLU A 306 -1.20 -10.92 -0.77
N LEU A 307 -2.08 -9.93 -1.00
CA LEU A 307 -2.35 -9.39 -2.32
C LEU A 307 -1.32 -8.33 -2.73
N ASN A 308 -0.71 -8.52 -3.88
CA ASN A 308 0.08 -7.47 -4.52
C ASN A 308 -0.83 -6.55 -5.33
N LEU A 309 -1.24 -5.45 -4.69
CA LEU A 309 -2.18 -4.49 -5.25
C LEU A 309 -1.47 -3.24 -5.77
N LEU A 310 -1.96 -2.73 -6.88
CA LEU A 310 -1.59 -1.41 -7.38
C LEU A 310 -2.13 -0.32 -6.43
N TYR A 311 -1.53 0.86 -6.51
CA TYR A 311 -1.88 1.98 -5.64
C TYR A 311 -3.39 2.29 -5.60
N LEU A 312 -4.04 2.41 -6.77
CA LEU A 312 -5.48 2.67 -6.85
C LEU A 312 -6.33 1.52 -6.31
N GLU A 313 -5.89 0.27 -6.48
CA GLU A 313 -6.57 -0.89 -5.93
C GLU A 313 -6.53 -0.89 -4.39
N ARG A 314 -5.39 -0.51 -3.80
CA ARG A 314 -5.26 -0.33 -2.34
C ARG A 314 -6.20 0.73 -1.80
N LEU A 315 -6.35 1.85 -2.50
CA LEU A 315 -7.28 2.91 -2.08
C LEU A 315 -8.72 2.43 -2.00
N TYR A 316 -9.16 1.60 -2.93
CA TYR A 316 -10.50 1.00 -2.87
C TYR A 316 -10.69 0.13 -1.63
N LEU A 317 -9.66 -0.63 -1.23
CA LEU A 317 -9.70 -1.39 0.02
C LEU A 317 -9.71 -0.48 1.25
N GLU A 318 -8.88 0.57 1.27
CA GLU A 318 -8.85 1.54 2.38
C GLU A 318 -10.21 2.20 2.61
N GLU A 319 -10.95 2.55 1.55
CA GLU A 319 -12.31 3.07 1.69
C GLU A 319 -13.29 2.07 2.30
N CYS A 320 -13.05 0.78 2.08
CA CYS A 320 -13.91 -0.26 2.64
C CYS A 320 -13.53 -0.60 4.09
N ARG A 321 -12.40 -0.14 4.63
CA ARG A 321 -11.92 -0.54 5.96
C ARG A 321 -12.95 -0.34 7.07
N GLU A 322 -13.60 0.81 7.15
CA GLU A 322 -14.63 1.04 8.17
C GLU A 322 -15.80 0.05 8.04
N ALA A 323 -16.23 -0.22 6.81
CA ALA A 323 -17.30 -1.17 6.55
C ALA A 323 -16.87 -2.61 6.82
N LEU A 324 -15.61 -2.97 6.53
CA LEU A 324 -15.04 -4.27 6.85
C LEU A 324 -14.93 -4.48 8.37
N GLU A 325 -14.54 -3.45 9.12
CA GLU A 325 -14.46 -3.49 10.57
C GLU A 325 -15.83 -3.73 11.22
N LEU A 326 -16.89 -3.16 10.66
CA LEU A 326 -18.28 -3.32 11.11
C LEU A 326 -19.00 -4.55 10.53
N SER A 327 -18.42 -5.23 9.55
CA SER A 327 -19.03 -6.38 8.89
C SER A 327 -19.33 -7.52 9.86
N SER A 328 -20.49 -8.14 9.73
CA SER A 328 -20.84 -9.39 10.43
C SER A 328 -20.28 -10.65 9.73
N ASN A 329 -19.82 -10.51 8.49
CA ASN A 329 -19.34 -11.61 7.65
C ASN A 329 -17.80 -11.70 7.65
N SER A 330 -17.22 -11.85 8.82
CA SER A 330 -15.77 -11.82 9.06
C SER A 330 -15.17 -13.21 9.31
N TYR A 331 -15.56 -14.19 8.50
CA TYR A 331 -15.22 -15.61 8.66
C TYR A 331 -13.73 -15.86 9.01
N TYR A 332 -12.81 -15.34 8.21
CA TYR A 332 -11.38 -15.55 8.44
C TYR A 332 -10.86 -14.88 9.72
N PHE A 333 -11.35 -13.68 10.03
CA PHE A 333 -11.01 -13.02 11.28
C PHE A 333 -11.52 -13.82 12.49
N ASP A 334 -12.77 -14.28 12.44
CA ASP A 334 -13.38 -15.03 13.55
C ASP A 334 -12.64 -16.35 13.76
N GLU A 335 -12.21 -17.04 12.72
CA GLU A 335 -11.36 -18.23 12.84
C GLU A 335 -9.98 -17.91 13.41
N LYS A 336 -9.31 -16.85 12.94
CA LYS A 336 -8.02 -16.40 13.52
C LYS A 336 -8.15 -16.01 14.98
N LYS A 337 -9.24 -15.37 15.36
CA LYS A 337 -9.57 -15.05 16.75
C LYS A 337 -9.71 -16.32 17.60
N GLN A 338 -10.37 -17.34 17.10
CA GLN A 338 -10.47 -18.63 17.81
C GLN A 338 -9.10 -19.30 17.97
N LEU A 339 -8.26 -19.30 16.95
CA LEU A 339 -6.90 -19.80 17.03
C LEU A 339 -6.07 -19.01 18.06
N ALA A 340 -6.22 -17.68 18.10
CA ALA A 340 -5.53 -16.81 19.05
C ALA A 340 -5.89 -17.16 20.50
N LYS A 341 -7.13 -17.53 20.79
CA LYS A 341 -7.55 -17.97 22.14
C LYS A 341 -6.87 -19.27 22.56
N GLY A 342 -6.49 -20.12 21.64
CA GLY A 342 -5.78 -21.38 21.92
C GLY A 342 -4.26 -21.27 21.97
N ALA A 343 -3.68 -20.14 21.58
CA ALA A 343 -2.23 -19.94 21.51
C ALA A 343 -1.66 -19.40 22.83
N SER A 344 -0.44 -19.83 23.19
CA SER A 344 0.29 -19.29 24.36
C SER A 344 0.70 -17.84 24.15
N ASN A 345 1.05 -17.49 22.92
CA ASN A 345 1.46 -16.14 22.51
C ASN A 345 0.60 -15.68 21.34
N VAL A 346 0.05 -14.49 21.44
CA VAL A 346 -0.67 -13.82 20.35
C VAL A 346 0.15 -12.61 19.93
N ILE A 347 0.61 -12.60 18.70
CA ILE A 347 1.32 -11.45 18.14
C ILE A 347 0.29 -10.58 17.43
N VAL A 348 0.26 -9.30 17.78
CA VAL A 348 -0.65 -8.31 17.21
C VAL A 348 0.14 -7.10 16.73
N ASN A 349 -0.29 -6.50 15.64
CA ASN A 349 0.20 -5.18 15.31
C ASN A 349 -0.43 -4.16 16.28
N TYR A 350 0.28 -3.08 16.57
CA TYR A 350 -0.24 -1.99 17.40
C TYR A 350 -1.58 -1.44 16.93
N ASP A 351 -1.80 -1.46 15.64
CA ASP A 351 -3.07 -1.10 15.02
C ASP A 351 -4.29 -1.85 15.56
N ASN A 352 -4.08 -2.99 16.19
CA ASN A 352 -5.12 -3.82 16.79
C ASN A 352 -5.28 -3.59 18.31
N LEU A 353 -4.51 -2.67 18.89
CA LEU A 353 -4.49 -2.44 20.33
C LEU A 353 -5.88 -2.06 20.87
N GLU A 354 -6.58 -1.14 20.20
CA GLU A 354 -7.91 -0.71 20.62
C GLU A 354 -8.91 -1.87 20.63
N TYR A 355 -8.86 -2.73 19.61
CA TYR A 355 -9.69 -3.93 19.54
C TYR A 355 -9.42 -4.89 20.70
N ILE A 356 -8.15 -5.17 20.98
CA ILE A 356 -7.73 -6.07 22.07
C ILE A 356 -8.21 -5.54 23.43
N LEU A 357 -7.98 -4.25 23.68
CA LEU A 357 -8.32 -3.62 24.96
C LEU A 357 -9.83 -3.55 25.22
N ASN A 358 -10.63 -3.42 24.17
CA ASN A 358 -12.09 -3.32 24.27
C ASN A 358 -12.80 -4.68 24.20
N ASN A 359 -12.05 -5.78 24.11
CA ASN A 359 -12.62 -7.11 23.99
C ASN A 359 -12.41 -7.91 25.28
N ASP A 360 -13.47 -8.17 26.02
CA ASP A 360 -13.44 -8.89 27.30
C ASP A 360 -12.79 -10.26 27.21
N GLU A 361 -12.78 -10.89 26.04
CA GLU A 361 -12.15 -12.20 25.81
C GLU A 361 -10.64 -12.18 26.03
N PHE A 362 -10.00 -11.02 25.91
CA PHE A 362 -8.55 -10.82 26.14
C PHE A 362 -8.23 -10.14 27.47
N SER A 363 -9.21 -9.93 28.34
CA SER A 363 -9.04 -9.21 29.63
C SER A 363 -8.02 -9.82 30.58
N ASN A 364 -7.83 -11.14 30.51
CA ASN A 364 -6.93 -11.90 31.38
C ASN A 364 -5.51 -12.09 30.80
N TYR A 365 -5.24 -11.52 29.62
CA TYR A 365 -3.93 -11.64 28.99
C TYR A 365 -2.96 -10.58 29.52
N THR A 366 -1.69 -10.95 29.63
CA THR A 366 -0.62 -9.98 29.91
C THR A 366 -0.21 -9.30 28.61
N LEU A 367 -0.26 -7.98 28.57
CA LEU A 367 0.15 -7.19 27.41
C LEU A 367 1.67 -7.01 27.41
N ILE A 368 2.32 -7.35 26.29
CA ILE A 368 3.77 -7.23 26.13
C ILE A 368 4.03 -6.24 25.00
N PHE A 369 4.69 -5.13 25.33
CA PHE A 369 5.09 -4.11 24.36
C PHE A 369 6.59 -4.24 24.09
N GLU A 370 7.00 -4.09 22.83
CA GLU A 370 8.42 -4.14 22.44
C GLU A 370 9.23 -3.04 23.16
N ASN A 371 8.77 -1.81 23.09
CA ASN A 371 9.38 -0.69 23.81
C ASN A 371 8.35 0.45 24.02
N LYS A 372 8.75 1.47 24.80
CA LYS A 372 7.86 2.61 25.11
C LYS A 372 7.45 3.45 23.90
N LYS A 373 8.35 3.59 22.91
CA LYS A 373 8.10 4.43 21.72
C LYS A 373 6.96 3.90 20.88
N ILE A 374 6.75 2.61 20.95
CA ILE A 374 5.75 1.93 20.16
C ILE A 374 4.34 2.26 20.62
N LEU A 375 4.09 2.40 21.92
CA LEU A 375 2.82 2.93 22.41
C LEU A 375 2.53 4.32 21.82
N GLY A 376 3.58 5.11 21.61
CA GLY A 376 3.52 6.38 20.93
C GLY A 376 3.09 6.26 19.47
N ASN A 377 3.75 5.42 18.72
CA ASN A 377 3.48 5.21 17.28
C ASN A 377 2.06 4.68 17.03
N GLU A 378 1.53 3.87 17.95
CA GLU A 378 0.18 3.33 17.87
C GLU A 378 -0.92 4.33 18.16
N LEU A 379 -0.70 5.14 19.15
CA LEU A 379 -1.56 6.29 19.36
C LEU A 379 -1.58 7.17 18.11
N ASP A 380 -0.46 7.21 17.36
CA ASP A 380 -0.32 7.95 16.10
C ASP A 380 -1.12 7.30 14.96
N SER A 381 -0.94 6.02 14.69
CA SER A 381 -1.50 5.36 13.51
C SER A 381 -3.03 5.24 13.54
N ASN A 382 -3.63 5.07 14.73
CA ASN A 382 -5.07 4.87 14.88
C ASN A 382 -5.85 6.13 15.23
N ASN A 383 -5.20 7.06 15.91
CA ASN A 383 -5.87 8.25 16.48
C ASN A 383 -5.37 9.54 15.85
N ILE A 384 -4.28 9.50 15.11
CA ILE A 384 -3.73 10.62 14.33
C ILE A 384 -3.70 10.21 12.87
N LYS A 385 -4.55 10.83 12.06
CA LYS A 385 -4.59 10.61 10.62
C LYS A 385 -3.84 11.72 9.91
N GLU A 386 -2.86 11.36 9.09
CA GLU A 386 -2.14 12.30 8.24
C GLU A 386 -2.75 12.34 6.84
N TYR A 387 -3.15 13.53 6.42
CA TYR A 387 -3.60 13.79 5.06
C TYR A 387 -2.58 14.66 4.35
N ARG A 388 -1.83 14.08 3.40
CA ARG A 388 -0.74 14.76 2.70
C ARG A 388 -1.20 15.29 1.36
N TYR A 389 -0.99 16.58 1.12
CA TYR A 389 -1.31 17.19 -0.17
C TYR A 389 -0.55 16.56 -1.34
N LYS A 390 0.68 16.10 -1.11
CA LYS A 390 1.45 15.34 -2.11
C LYS A 390 0.70 14.12 -2.65
N SER A 391 -0.04 13.42 -1.81
CA SER A 391 -0.86 12.27 -2.22
C SER A 391 -2.05 12.69 -3.10
N VAL A 392 -2.65 13.85 -2.80
CA VAL A 392 -3.73 14.45 -3.61
C VAL A 392 -3.23 14.79 -5.02
N ILE A 393 -2.08 15.45 -5.12
CA ILE A 393 -1.47 15.80 -6.41
C ILE A 393 -1.14 14.53 -7.22
N THR A 394 -0.65 13.50 -6.58
CA THR A 394 -0.36 12.21 -7.23
C THR A 394 -1.64 11.59 -7.81
N GLU A 395 -2.71 11.53 -7.02
CA GLU A 395 -4.01 11.01 -7.47
C GLU A 395 -4.55 11.80 -8.66
N LEU A 396 -4.53 13.14 -8.59
CA LEU A 396 -5.00 14.01 -9.67
C LEU A 396 -4.15 13.89 -10.94
N ASN A 397 -2.83 13.82 -10.82
CA ASN A 397 -1.94 13.64 -11.98
C ASN A 397 -2.19 12.29 -12.68
N ILE A 398 -2.38 11.21 -11.94
CA ILE A 398 -2.75 9.90 -12.48
C ILE A 398 -4.11 10.00 -13.19
N ALA A 399 -5.09 10.66 -12.58
CA ALA A 399 -6.40 10.83 -13.16
C ALA A 399 -6.37 11.65 -14.46
N ILE A 400 -5.57 12.71 -14.51
CA ILE A 400 -5.37 13.57 -15.70
C ILE A 400 -4.64 12.80 -16.80
N SER A 401 -3.60 12.04 -16.47
CA SER A 401 -2.84 11.25 -17.45
C SER A 401 -3.70 10.19 -18.15
N GLN A 402 -4.62 9.59 -17.41
CA GLN A 402 -5.58 8.61 -17.95
C GLN A 402 -6.71 9.23 -18.78
N ASN A 403 -6.98 10.52 -18.61
CA ASN A 403 -7.98 11.24 -19.39
C ASN A 403 -7.57 12.71 -19.63
N PRO A 404 -6.60 12.96 -20.53
CA PRO A 404 -6.03 14.31 -20.77
C PRO A 404 -7.04 15.36 -21.27
N SER A 405 -8.16 14.90 -21.83
CA SER A 405 -9.25 15.78 -22.35
C SER A 405 -10.23 16.25 -21.26
N ASP A 406 -10.16 15.71 -20.06
CA ASP A 406 -11.05 16.09 -18.96
C ASP A 406 -10.61 17.43 -18.34
N LYS A 407 -11.23 18.52 -18.84
CA LYS A 407 -10.98 19.88 -18.36
C LYS A 407 -11.33 20.05 -16.86
N LYS A 408 -12.31 19.29 -16.34
CA LYS A 408 -12.75 19.42 -14.94
C LYS A 408 -11.66 18.99 -13.96
N LEU A 409 -10.90 17.93 -14.27
CA LEU A 409 -9.78 17.49 -13.44
C LEU A 409 -8.67 18.53 -13.34
N LYS A 410 -8.38 19.22 -14.44
CA LYS A 410 -7.37 20.29 -14.47
C LYS A 410 -7.80 21.49 -13.62
N VAL A 411 -9.06 21.91 -13.75
CA VAL A 411 -9.63 22.99 -12.94
C VAL A 411 -9.60 22.66 -11.45
N ILE A 412 -9.94 21.43 -11.06
CA ILE A 412 -9.87 21.01 -9.65
C ILE A 412 -8.43 21.09 -9.14
N LYS A 413 -7.45 20.63 -9.93
CA LYS A 413 -6.05 20.71 -9.55
C LYS A 413 -5.59 22.16 -9.38
N GLU A 414 -5.90 23.03 -10.33
CA GLU A 414 -5.55 24.46 -10.30
C GLU A 414 -6.16 25.17 -9.07
N ASN A 415 -7.43 24.90 -8.78
CA ASN A 415 -8.10 25.47 -7.61
C ASN A 415 -7.49 24.99 -6.31
N LEU A 416 -7.13 23.70 -6.22
CA LEU A 416 -6.44 23.14 -5.05
C LEU A 416 -5.03 23.73 -4.89
N ASP A 417 -4.25 23.82 -5.96
CA ASP A 417 -2.90 24.41 -5.94
C ASP A 417 -2.96 25.86 -5.44
N SER A 418 -3.94 26.65 -5.91
CA SER A 418 -4.15 28.05 -5.50
C SER A 418 -4.51 28.14 -4.01
N LEU A 419 -5.43 27.30 -3.54
CA LEU A 419 -5.83 27.25 -2.14
C LEU A 419 -4.66 26.87 -1.21
N ILE A 420 -3.88 25.86 -1.60
CA ILE A 420 -2.74 25.40 -0.80
C ILE A 420 -1.63 26.44 -0.78
N LYS A 421 -1.39 27.13 -1.88
CA LYS A 421 -0.44 28.24 -1.94
C LYS A 421 -0.84 29.38 -0.99
N PHE A 422 -2.11 29.74 -0.98
CA PHE A 422 -2.64 30.75 -0.07
C PHE A 422 -2.49 30.34 1.40
N LEU A 423 -2.83 29.10 1.75
CA LEU A 423 -2.63 28.56 3.10
C LEU A 423 -1.15 28.56 3.50
N HIS A 424 -0.24 28.31 2.56
CA HIS A 424 1.20 28.36 2.80
C HIS A 424 1.67 29.78 3.11
N GLU A 425 1.25 30.75 2.34
CA GLU A 425 1.58 32.17 2.56
C GLU A 425 1.08 32.66 3.91
N MET A 426 -0.12 32.26 4.31
CA MET A 426 -0.66 32.55 5.64
C MET A 426 0.13 31.88 6.77
N TYR A 427 0.60 30.65 6.58
CA TYR A 427 1.39 29.90 7.57
C TYR A 427 2.77 30.58 7.80
N ILE A 428 3.45 31.02 6.74
CA ILE A 428 4.76 31.70 6.82
C ILE A 428 4.64 33.07 7.51
N SER A 429 3.54 33.78 7.31
CA SER A 429 3.35 35.12 7.89
C SER A 429 3.03 35.12 9.39
N GLU A 430 3.01 33.96 10.06
CA GLU A 430 2.60 33.76 11.45
C GLU A 430 1.19 34.34 11.80
N SER A 431 0.48 34.81 10.79
CA SER A 431 -0.84 35.42 10.94
C SER A 431 -1.96 34.39 10.81
N LEU A 432 -1.89 33.30 11.58
CA LEU A 432 -2.98 32.32 11.71
C LEU A 432 -4.20 32.86 12.53
N VAL A 433 -4.27 34.15 12.75
CA VAL A 433 -5.54 34.82 13.02
C VAL A 433 -6.22 35.00 11.67
N LEU A 434 -6.92 33.96 11.25
CA LEU A 434 -7.85 34.04 10.12
C LEU A 434 -8.86 35.14 10.45
N TYR A 435 -8.67 36.34 9.87
CA TYR A 435 -9.71 37.34 9.87
C TYR A 435 -10.97 36.73 9.23
N ASN A 436 -12.13 36.94 9.82
CA ASN A 436 -13.38 36.32 9.40
C ASN A 436 -13.64 36.45 7.88
N GLU A 437 -13.27 37.56 7.27
CA GLU A 437 -13.43 37.79 5.83
C GLU A 437 -12.59 36.85 4.96
N SER A 438 -11.31 36.63 5.31
CA SER A 438 -10.44 35.69 4.56
C SER A 438 -10.92 34.24 4.69
N LEU A 439 -11.50 33.90 5.83
CA LEU A 439 -12.07 32.58 6.07
C LEU A 439 -13.29 32.31 5.18
N GLU A 440 -14.16 33.32 5.00
CA GLU A 440 -15.33 33.19 4.11
C GLU A 440 -14.93 32.92 2.67
N TYR A 441 -13.91 33.61 2.12
CA TYR A 441 -13.38 33.34 0.79
C TYR A 441 -12.85 31.91 0.67
N ILE A 442 -12.05 31.46 1.61
CA ILE A 442 -11.50 30.09 1.63
C ILE A 442 -12.62 29.05 1.66
N LEU A 443 -13.67 29.29 2.46
CA LEU A 443 -14.80 28.37 2.57
C LEU A 443 -15.64 28.35 1.29
N GLN A 444 -15.78 29.47 0.58
CA GLN A 444 -16.42 29.53 -0.74
C GLN A 444 -15.60 28.72 -1.75
N ASP A 445 -14.29 28.88 -1.82
CA ASP A 445 -13.42 28.12 -2.71
C ASP A 445 -13.49 26.62 -2.44
N ILE A 446 -13.50 26.21 -1.16
CA ILE A 446 -13.67 24.81 -0.76
C ILE A 446 -15.06 24.29 -1.15
N ALA A 447 -16.11 25.08 -0.99
CA ALA A 447 -17.47 24.68 -1.37
C ALA A 447 -17.58 24.45 -2.88
N VAL A 448 -17.02 25.36 -3.69
CA VAL A 448 -16.93 25.20 -5.16
C VAL A 448 -16.15 23.95 -5.53
N LEU A 449 -15.05 23.69 -4.82
CA LEU A 449 -14.21 22.52 -5.05
C LEU A 449 -14.95 21.22 -4.71
N GLN A 450 -15.67 21.19 -3.57
CA GLN A 450 -16.47 20.03 -3.17
C GLN A 450 -17.62 19.76 -4.14
N ASP A 451 -18.27 20.80 -4.66
CA ASP A 451 -19.32 20.65 -5.66
C ASP A 451 -18.76 20.14 -7.00
N SER A 452 -17.61 20.66 -7.41
CA SER A 452 -16.89 20.17 -8.58
C SER A 452 -16.52 18.69 -8.44
N LEU A 453 -16.08 18.25 -7.26
CA LEU A 453 -15.78 16.85 -6.96
C LEU A 453 -17.02 15.95 -6.98
N LYS A 454 -18.20 16.43 -6.54
CA LYS A 454 -19.45 15.66 -6.62
C LYS A 454 -19.86 15.39 -8.07
N ASN A 455 -19.64 16.37 -8.95
CA ASN A 455 -20.03 16.32 -10.35
C ASN A 455 -19.06 15.53 -11.26
N ILE A 456 -17.95 15.02 -10.71
CA ILE A 456 -17.04 14.14 -11.43
C ILE A 456 -17.49 12.69 -11.25
N LYS A 457 -17.71 12.01 -12.38
CA LYS A 457 -18.03 10.57 -12.41
C LYS A 457 -16.86 9.69 -11.93
N ARG A 458 -15.66 10.25 -11.93
CA ARG A 458 -14.44 9.54 -11.55
C ARG A 458 -14.27 9.50 -10.04
N TYR A 459 -13.74 8.39 -9.57
CA TYR A 459 -13.48 8.18 -8.17
C TYR A 459 -12.13 8.80 -7.77
N LEU A 460 -12.15 9.75 -6.84
CA LEU A 460 -11.00 10.48 -6.30
C LEU A 460 -11.05 10.46 -4.76
N PRO A 461 -10.76 9.32 -4.12
CA PRO A 461 -10.97 9.15 -2.68
C PRO A 461 -10.05 10.03 -1.83
N ILE A 462 -8.76 10.10 -2.17
CA ILE A 462 -7.78 10.90 -1.42
C ILE A 462 -8.15 12.38 -1.50
N THR A 463 -8.41 12.88 -2.70
CA THR A 463 -8.77 14.28 -2.93
C THR A 463 -10.04 14.65 -2.18
N ARG A 464 -11.07 13.80 -2.21
CA ARG A 464 -12.34 14.03 -1.50
C ARG A 464 -12.17 14.04 0.00
N GLU A 465 -11.44 13.07 0.55
CA GLU A 465 -11.23 12.98 1.99
C GLU A 465 -10.36 14.14 2.49
N PHE A 466 -9.29 14.47 1.77
CA PHE A 466 -8.46 15.64 2.08
C PHE A 466 -9.28 16.93 2.12
N CYS A 467 -10.10 17.20 1.11
CA CYS A 467 -10.96 18.40 1.07
C CYS A 467 -11.98 18.41 2.22
N LYS A 468 -12.55 17.27 2.56
CA LYS A 468 -13.46 17.14 3.71
C LYS A 468 -12.77 17.48 5.02
N GLN A 469 -11.58 16.93 5.25
CA GLN A 469 -10.83 17.15 6.49
C GLN A 469 -10.29 18.59 6.56
N LEU A 470 -9.86 19.15 5.43
CA LEU A 470 -9.45 20.55 5.36
C LEU A 470 -10.61 21.49 5.71
N THR A 471 -11.80 21.21 5.21
CA THR A 471 -13.01 21.97 5.59
C THR A 471 -13.29 21.88 7.10
N ASN A 472 -13.21 20.68 7.65
CA ASN A 472 -13.42 20.46 9.09
C ASN A 472 -12.37 21.21 9.93
N ALA A 473 -11.12 21.23 9.50
CA ALA A 473 -10.03 21.96 10.17
C ALA A 473 -10.27 23.47 10.17
N LEU A 474 -10.64 24.03 9.02
CA LEU A 474 -10.85 25.48 8.86
C LEU A 474 -12.13 25.96 9.53
N LEU A 475 -13.18 25.15 9.54
CA LEU A 475 -14.45 25.49 10.21
C LEU A 475 -14.40 25.34 11.74
N ASN A 476 -13.30 24.85 12.30
CA ASN A 476 -13.17 24.63 13.75
C ASN A 476 -14.40 23.92 14.35
N LYS A 477 -14.99 22.97 13.59
CA LYS A 477 -16.15 22.22 14.04
C LYS A 477 -15.73 21.40 15.25
N LYS A 478 -16.14 21.84 16.42
CA LYS A 478 -15.95 21.31 17.76
C LYS A 478 -16.56 19.91 17.90
N ASN A 479 -15.94 18.94 17.28
CA ASN A 479 -16.10 17.54 17.67
C ASN A 479 -14.82 17.16 18.41
N SER A 480 -14.75 16.01 19.02
CA SER A 480 -13.63 15.48 19.81
C SER A 480 -12.27 15.39 19.07
N TYR A 481 -12.10 16.14 18.00
CA TYR A 481 -10.91 16.15 17.15
C TYR A 481 -10.14 17.45 17.27
N THR A 482 -8.81 17.31 17.37
CA THR A 482 -7.87 18.42 17.21
C THR A 482 -7.27 18.35 15.81
N PHE A 483 -7.16 19.49 15.15
CA PHE A 483 -6.59 19.61 13.81
C PHE A 483 -5.31 20.44 13.89
N ASP A 484 -4.28 20.01 13.17
CA ASP A 484 -3.07 20.77 12.97
C ASP A 484 -2.68 20.77 11.49
N ILE A 485 -2.17 21.91 11.01
CA ILE A 485 -1.70 22.09 9.63
C ILE A 485 -0.20 22.29 9.69
N LEU A 486 0.53 21.33 9.15
CA LEU A 486 1.99 21.35 9.15
C LEU A 486 2.54 21.49 7.73
N TYR A 487 3.69 22.13 7.61
CA TYR A 487 4.47 22.14 6.40
C TYR A 487 5.68 21.22 6.56
N GLN A 488 5.69 20.11 5.81
CA GLN A 488 6.79 19.14 5.81
C GLN A 488 7.28 18.93 4.37
N GLU A 489 8.59 18.97 4.17
CA GLU A 489 9.18 18.76 2.84
C GLU A 489 8.53 19.61 1.72
N SER A 490 8.25 20.87 2.01
CA SER A 490 7.58 21.82 1.10
C SER A 490 6.15 21.41 0.72
N THR A 491 5.49 20.56 1.50
CA THR A 491 4.12 20.14 1.25
C THR A 491 3.24 20.31 2.49
N LEU A 492 1.96 20.59 2.28
CA LEU A 492 0.99 20.71 3.37
C LEU A 492 0.58 19.33 3.86
N VAL A 493 0.64 19.16 5.19
CA VAL A 493 0.16 17.98 5.89
C VAL A 493 -0.90 18.42 6.89
N LEU A 494 -2.08 17.83 6.80
CA LEU A 494 -3.17 18.01 7.73
C LEU A 494 -3.16 16.85 8.73
N LEU A 495 -3.01 17.15 10.02
CA LEU A 495 -3.12 16.19 11.11
C LEU A 495 -4.51 16.29 11.75
N VAL A 496 -5.13 15.14 11.95
CA VAL A 496 -6.43 15.01 12.62
C VAL A 496 -6.28 14.04 13.78
N ILE A 497 -6.57 14.50 15.00
CA ILE A 497 -6.35 13.75 16.24
C ILE A 497 -7.67 13.57 16.99
N ASP A 498 -7.96 12.33 17.38
CA ASP A 498 -9.10 12.00 18.25
C ASP A 498 -8.66 11.99 19.72
N ASP A 499 -8.72 13.17 20.37
CA ASP A 499 -8.31 13.33 21.77
C ASP A 499 -9.10 12.45 22.75
N LYS A 500 -10.36 12.19 22.46
CA LYS A 500 -11.21 11.38 23.34
C LYS A 500 -10.79 9.90 23.28
N LYS A 501 -10.54 9.40 22.09
CA LYS A 501 -10.06 8.02 21.89
C LYS A 501 -8.71 7.81 22.53
N VAL A 502 -7.75 8.74 22.34
CA VAL A 502 -6.42 8.67 22.97
C VAL A 502 -6.53 8.55 24.48
N LYS A 503 -7.32 9.41 25.14
CA LYS A 503 -7.53 9.35 26.58
C LYS A 503 -8.15 8.04 27.06
N THR A 504 -9.17 7.56 26.35
CA THR A 504 -9.84 6.30 26.68
C THR A 504 -8.89 5.13 26.57
N LEU A 505 -8.12 5.07 25.48
CA LEU A 505 -7.15 3.99 25.21
C LEU A 505 -6.12 3.85 26.33
N ILE A 506 -5.51 4.97 26.73
CA ILE A 506 -4.49 4.95 27.79
C ILE A 506 -5.09 4.54 29.14
N ASN A 507 -6.28 5.02 29.48
CA ASN A 507 -6.96 4.61 30.71
C ASN A 507 -7.25 3.09 30.73
N THR A 508 -7.55 2.53 29.57
CA THR A 508 -7.80 1.09 29.43
C THR A 508 -6.51 0.28 29.55
N ILE A 509 -5.42 0.71 28.90
CA ILE A 509 -4.08 0.07 29.05
C ILE A 509 -3.68 0.00 30.53
N ASN A 510 -3.87 1.09 31.26
CA ASN A 510 -3.51 1.16 32.68
C ASN A 510 -4.31 0.21 33.60
N ARG A 511 -5.37 -0.43 33.09
CA ARG A 511 -6.14 -1.46 33.81
C ARG A 511 -5.65 -2.87 33.60
N HIS A 512 -4.75 -3.09 32.60
CA HIS A 512 -4.19 -4.41 32.29
C HIS A 512 -2.81 -4.57 32.91
N ASP A 513 -2.42 -5.82 33.16
CA ASP A 513 -1.01 -6.17 33.41
C ASP A 513 -0.22 -5.98 32.12
N TYR A 514 0.84 -5.18 32.14
CA TYR A 514 1.68 -4.94 30.96
C TYR A 514 3.17 -4.89 31.29
N GLN A 515 4.00 -5.23 30.28
CA GLN A 515 5.45 -5.27 30.37
C GLN A 515 6.07 -4.71 29.08
N TYR A 516 7.30 -4.20 29.17
CA TYR A 516 8.13 -3.84 28.02
C TYR A 516 9.30 -4.81 27.88
N LEU A 517 9.60 -5.27 26.65
CA LEU A 517 10.70 -6.23 26.40
C LEU A 517 12.07 -5.55 26.48
N ASP A 518 12.21 -4.32 25.96
CA ASP A 518 13.51 -3.65 25.77
C ASP A 518 13.88 -2.62 26.83
N MET A 519 13.14 -2.44 27.93
CA MET A 519 13.41 -1.34 28.86
C MET A 519 13.11 -1.62 30.33
N PRO A 520 13.92 -1.10 31.26
CA PRO A 520 13.53 -1.01 32.66
C PRO A 520 12.36 -0.04 32.81
N ASN A 521 11.33 -0.45 33.55
CA ASN A 521 10.03 0.23 33.73
C ASN A 521 10.07 1.56 34.50
N LYS A 522 11.17 2.31 34.49
CA LYS A 522 11.30 3.53 35.30
C LYS A 522 11.51 4.75 34.42
N VAL A 523 10.49 5.60 34.37
CA VAL A 523 10.64 7.00 33.94
C VAL A 523 11.22 7.78 35.12
N SER A 524 12.31 8.46 34.91
CA SER A 524 12.88 9.35 35.93
C SER A 524 12.02 10.61 36.01
N LEU A 525 11.42 10.82 37.18
CA LEU A 525 10.68 12.04 37.49
C LEU A 525 11.56 12.89 38.38
N ILE A 526 12.03 14.04 37.84
CA ILE A 526 13.01 14.91 38.52
C ILE A 526 12.32 16.25 38.79
N TYR A 527 12.32 16.66 40.06
CA TYR A 527 11.86 17.98 40.48
C TYR A 527 13.06 18.87 40.67
N ILE A 528 13.14 19.96 39.91
CA ILE A 528 14.21 20.92 39.98
C ILE A 528 13.66 22.19 40.67
N LYS A 529 14.41 22.69 41.65
CA LYS A 529 13.99 23.81 42.52
C LYS A 529 14.51 25.14 42.01
N ASP A 530 15.64 25.16 41.30
CA ASP A 530 16.24 26.40 40.84
C ASP A 530 16.92 26.26 39.49
N GLU A 531 17.29 27.42 38.92
CA GLU A 531 17.91 27.53 37.61
C GLU A 531 19.34 26.95 37.55
N LYS A 532 20.09 26.99 38.67
CA LYS A 532 21.46 26.45 38.74
C LYS A 532 21.43 24.93 38.69
N GLU A 533 20.51 24.32 39.37
CA GLU A 533 20.28 22.89 39.34
C GLU A 533 19.88 22.42 37.91
N LEU A 534 19.02 23.18 37.23
CA LEU A 534 18.65 22.90 35.84
C LEU A 534 19.86 22.96 34.90
N MET A 535 20.71 23.99 35.03
CA MET A 535 21.87 24.19 34.17
C MET A 535 22.99 23.17 34.40
N SER A 536 23.10 22.62 35.60
CA SER A 536 24.10 21.61 35.96
C SER A 536 23.64 20.18 35.60
N SER A 537 22.36 19.94 35.39
CA SER A 537 21.79 18.62 35.14
C SER A 537 22.03 18.12 33.72
N LYS A 538 22.46 16.88 33.58
CA LYS A 538 22.60 16.19 32.28
C LYS A 538 21.60 15.06 32.19
N PHE A 539 20.76 15.11 31.20
CA PHE A 539 19.77 14.07 30.94
C PHE A 539 20.06 13.36 29.62
N SER A 540 19.79 12.06 29.56
CA SER A 540 19.90 11.25 28.35
C SER A 540 18.52 10.88 27.82
N GLY A 541 18.42 10.70 26.50
CA GLY A 541 17.17 10.33 25.86
C GLY A 541 16.21 11.49 25.62
N SER A 542 14.91 11.20 25.56
CA SER A 542 13.84 12.20 25.37
C SER A 542 13.48 12.84 26.71
N VAL A 543 13.58 14.16 26.80
CA VAL A 543 13.35 14.89 28.05
C VAL A 543 12.21 15.89 27.88
N LEU A 544 11.23 15.85 28.77
CA LEU A 544 10.18 16.84 28.88
C LEU A 544 10.44 17.78 30.06
N TYR A 545 10.54 19.06 29.79
CA TYR A 545 10.61 20.10 30.81
C TYR A 545 9.24 20.74 31.01
N ILE A 546 8.72 20.68 32.24
CA ILE A 546 7.46 21.31 32.63
C ILE A 546 7.78 22.50 33.53
N PHE A 547 7.39 23.69 33.10
CA PHE A 547 7.55 24.93 33.88
C PHE A 547 6.20 25.31 34.48
N GLU A 548 6.13 25.43 35.79
CA GLU A 548 4.92 25.86 36.48
C GLU A 548 4.68 27.39 36.41
N SER A 549 5.71 28.15 35.96
CA SER A 549 5.64 29.62 35.87
C SER A 549 6.19 30.15 34.54
N THR A 550 5.62 31.28 34.10
CA THR A 550 6.11 32.06 32.96
C THR A 550 7.47 32.73 33.20
N LYS A 551 7.94 32.73 34.45
CA LYS A 551 9.24 33.32 34.88
C LYS A 551 10.40 32.68 34.12
N TYR A 552 10.30 31.41 33.74
CA TYR A 552 11.32 30.67 32.99
C TYR A 552 11.21 30.80 31.46
N LYS A 553 10.37 31.69 30.96
CA LYS A 553 10.13 31.87 29.52
C LYS A 553 11.38 32.20 28.71
N ASN A 554 12.40 32.81 29.33
CA ASN A 554 13.63 33.28 28.71
C ASN A 554 14.87 32.43 29.04
N LEU A 555 14.70 31.23 29.61
CA LEU A 555 15.83 30.34 29.86
C LEU A 555 16.45 29.86 28.54
N TYR A 556 17.69 30.29 28.29
CA TYR A 556 18.50 29.84 27.17
C TYR A 556 19.26 28.59 27.57
N PHE A 557 19.01 27.48 26.89
CA PHE A 557 19.84 26.30 27.00
C PHE A 557 21.16 26.49 26.27
N SER A 558 22.24 25.83 26.75
CA SER A 558 23.59 26.00 26.24
C SER A 558 23.71 25.65 24.74
N LYS A 559 24.73 26.22 24.08
CA LYS A 559 25.03 26.00 22.64
C LYS A 559 25.18 24.53 22.24
N ARG A 560 25.46 23.60 23.17
CA ARG A 560 25.53 22.14 22.91
C ARG A 560 24.19 21.50 22.64
N GLU A 561 23.11 22.08 23.12
CA GLU A 561 21.75 21.55 22.94
C GLU A 561 21.07 22.04 21.65
N ARG A 562 21.74 22.92 20.87
CA ARG A 562 21.22 23.44 19.59
C ARG A 562 21.02 22.38 18.50
N LYS A 563 21.51 21.16 18.67
CA LYS A 563 21.22 20.02 17.79
C LYS A 563 19.96 19.24 18.20
N THR A 564 19.37 19.59 19.32
CA THR A 564 18.13 19.00 19.81
C THR A 564 16.99 19.98 19.48
N TYR A 565 15.97 19.51 18.82
CA TYR A 565 14.81 20.33 18.46
C TYR A 565 14.15 20.85 19.74
N VAL A 566 14.22 22.15 19.97
CA VAL A 566 13.54 22.80 21.08
C VAL A 566 12.29 23.49 20.53
N LYS A 567 11.12 22.93 20.78
CA LYS A 567 9.86 23.54 20.41
C LYS A 567 9.18 24.09 21.65
N TYR A 568 8.81 25.36 21.62
CA TYR A 568 8.00 25.97 22.67
C TYR A 568 6.55 25.55 22.46
N ILE A 569 6.00 24.79 23.40
CA ILE A 569 4.61 24.42 23.38
C ILE A 569 3.92 25.24 24.44
N ASN A 570 3.03 26.11 24.00
CA ASN A 570 2.15 26.83 24.91
C ASN A 570 0.92 25.97 25.16
N PHE A 571 0.86 25.29 26.28
CA PHE A 571 -0.28 24.48 26.68
C PHE A 571 -1.50 25.31 27.09
N SER A 572 -1.76 26.42 26.46
CA SER A 572 -3.08 26.99 26.54
C SER A 572 -3.98 26.13 25.64
N LEU A 573 -4.53 25.07 26.25
CA LEU A 573 -5.73 24.38 25.74
C LEU A 573 -5.62 23.61 24.40
N LYS A 574 -5.78 22.29 24.45
CA LYS A 574 -6.16 21.37 23.37
C LYS A 574 -5.18 21.12 22.22
N ASP A 575 -4.54 22.15 21.64
CA ASP A 575 -3.76 22.03 20.41
C ASP A 575 -2.31 21.55 20.60
N SER A 576 -1.80 21.66 21.83
CA SER A 576 -0.38 21.47 22.13
C SER A 576 0.01 20.01 22.40
N PHE A 577 -0.92 19.15 22.79
CA PHE A 577 -0.60 17.75 23.09
C PHE A 577 -0.32 16.97 21.83
N ALA A 578 -1.11 17.19 20.80
CA ALA A 578 -0.95 16.56 19.50
C ALA A 578 0.40 16.87 18.86
N GLN A 579 0.79 18.14 18.93
CA GLN A 579 2.05 18.62 18.37
C GLN A 579 3.25 18.09 19.15
N LEU A 580 3.18 18.10 20.49
CA LEU A 580 4.17 17.49 21.37
C LEU A 580 4.37 16.01 21.03
N TYR A 581 3.28 15.30 20.88
CA TYR A 581 3.26 13.88 20.58
C TYR A 581 3.92 13.58 19.23
N THR A 582 3.57 14.33 18.20
CA THR A 582 4.16 14.20 16.87
C THR A 582 5.66 14.50 16.85
N ASP A 583 6.09 15.54 17.57
CA ASP A 583 7.50 15.94 17.65
C ASP A 583 8.33 14.90 18.43
N VAL A 584 7.79 14.29 19.47
CA VAL A 584 8.47 13.24 20.25
C VAL A 584 8.67 11.96 19.43
N ILE A 585 7.67 11.57 18.66
CA ILE A 585 7.72 10.34 17.87
C ILE A 585 8.65 10.48 16.67
N LYS A 586 8.61 11.62 15.97
CA LYS A 586 9.42 11.84 14.76
C LYS A 586 10.90 12.11 15.04
N ASN A 587 11.24 12.56 16.24
CA ASN A 587 12.60 12.95 16.60
C ASN A 587 13.09 12.14 17.81
N ASN A 588 14.06 11.26 17.62
CA ASN A 588 14.61 10.37 18.66
C ASN A 588 15.22 11.07 19.89
N LYS A 589 15.33 12.40 19.89
CA LYS A 589 15.78 13.22 21.02
C LYS A 589 15.02 14.53 20.98
N VAL A 590 13.93 14.63 21.71
CA VAL A 590 13.13 15.84 21.80
C VAL A 590 13.22 16.39 23.20
N ILE A 591 13.65 17.65 23.31
CA ILE A 591 13.53 18.44 24.51
C ILE A 591 12.31 19.34 24.32
N CYS A 592 11.23 19.03 24.98
CA CYS A 592 10.01 19.84 24.95
C CYS A 592 9.89 20.69 26.20
N ARG A 593 9.51 21.94 26.02
CA ARG A 593 9.19 22.87 27.10
C ARG A 593 7.70 23.14 27.07
N CYS A 594 7.05 22.96 28.18
CA CYS A 594 5.66 23.34 28.32
C CYS A 594 5.45 24.15 29.58
N TYR A 595 4.51 25.08 29.53
CA TYR A 595 4.06 25.82 30.70
C TYR A 595 2.86 25.08 31.26
N ALA A 596 2.97 24.60 32.50
CA ALA A 596 1.91 23.85 33.13
C ALA A 596 0.75 24.76 33.54
N THR A 597 -0.40 24.49 32.99
CA THR A 597 -1.64 24.69 33.73
C THR A 597 -1.91 23.43 34.57
N ARG A 598 -2.78 23.50 35.58
CA ARG A 598 -3.16 22.36 36.44
C ARG A 598 -3.51 21.08 35.66
N ASP A 599 -3.92 21.21 34.41
CA ASP A 599 -4.30 20.10 33.54
C ASP A 599 -3.13 19.21 33.09
N ILE A 600 -1.89 19.75 33.03
CA ILE A 600 -0.72 18.93 32.62
C ILE A 600 -0.39 17.87 33.67
N LEU A 601 -0.57 18.15 34.92
CA LEU A 601 -0.34 17.17 35.98
C LEU A 601 -1.30 15.98 35.85
N ASN A 602 -2.48 16.18 35.27
CA ASN A 602 -3.41 15.12 34.94
C ASN A 602 -2.94 14.28 33.74
N TYR A 603 -2.11 14.83 32.86
CA TYR A 603 -1.50 14.11 31.75
C TYR A 603 -0.17 13.41 32.13
N LYS A 604 0.26 13.50 33.37
CA LYS A 604 1.51 12.89 33.87
C LYS A 604 1.67 11.42 33.48
N TYR A 605 0.61 10.64 33.52
CA TYR A 605 0.62 9.23 33.16
C TYR A 605 0.83 9.01 31.66
N TYR A 606 0.30 9.88 30.82
CA TYR A 606 0.46 9.82 29.38
C TYR A 606 1.89 10.18 28.96
N LEU A 607 2.44 11.21 29.56
CA LEU A 607 3.77 11.72 29.28
C LEU A 607 4.86 10.72 29.72
N LYS A 608 4.62 9.91 30.73
CA LYS A 608 5.54 8.85 31.18
C LYS A 608 5.86 7.81 30.09
N ASN A 609 4.95 7.58 29.17
CA ASN A 609 5.13 6.61 28.10
C ASN A 609 5.88 7.20 26.90
N LEU A 610 5.97 8.53 26.79
CA LEU A 610 6.61 9.23 25.68
C LEU A 610 8.04 9.64 25.99
N PHE A 611 8.34 9.97 27.24
CA PHE A 611 9.62 10.53 27.62
C PHE A 611 10.40 9.62 28.57
N ASP A 612 11.72 9.62 28.41
CA ASP A 612 12.63 8.90 29.30
C ASP A 612 12.79 9.67 30.64
N THR A 613 12.72 11.00 30.59
CA THR A 613 12.83 11.87 31.77
C THR A 613 11.80 13.00 31.71
N ILE A 614 11.11 13.24 32.81
CA ILE A 614 10.23 14.41 32.99
C ILE A 614 10.80 15.28 34.09
N VAL A 615 11.11 16.51 33.73
CA VAL A 615 11.67 17.52 34.64
C VAL A 615 10.58 18.55 34.97
N ILE A 616 10.23 18.67 36.24
CA ILE A 616 9.24 19.62 36.72
C ILE A 616 9.94 20.75 37.48
N LEU A 617 9.78 21.97 36.99
CA LEU A 617 10.29 23.17 37.61
C LEU A 617 9.15 23.85 38.40
N LYS A 618 9.23 23.80 39.71
CA LYS A 618 8.28 24.42 40.59
C LYS A 618 8.68 25.86 40.90
N ASP A 619 7.72 26.77 40.91
CA ASP A 619 7.94 28.05 41.54
C ASP A 619 8.12 27.84 43.05
N LEU A 620 9.22 28.34 43.58
CA LEU A 620 9.36 28.49 45.02
C LEU A 620 8.40 29.59 45.44
N GLU A 621 7.40 29.24 46.23
CA GLU A 621 6.68 30.24 47.02
C GLU A 621 7.69 30.91 47.94
N TYR A 622 7.86 32.22 47.80
CA TYR A 622 8.57 33.04 48.75
C TYR A 622 7.72 33.26 50.02
#